data_cb264d5948f28378499255def89fd95e
#
_entry.id   cb264d5948f28378499255def89fd95e
#
_cell.length_a   1.000
_cell.length_b   1.000
_cell.length_c   1.000
_cell.angle_alpha   90.00
_cell.angle_beta   90.00
_cell.angle_gamma   90.00
#
_symmetry.space_group_name_H-M   'P 1'
#
loop_
_entity.id
_entity.type
_entity.pdbx_description
1 polymer ?
#
loop_
_entity_poly.entity_id
_entity_poly.type
_entity_poly.pdbx_seq_one_letter_code
_entity_poly.pdbx_strand_id
1 'polypeptide(L)'
;MKLHKTLVVLDLETTGVWIEKDKVIEIGMIKCHPNGKEETYIQRVNPGMPIPPVVSEITGIKDVDVKDEPLFFQIAAGILEFIGDADLGGYNVERFDIPLLARELQEAGLALDLNGRQIYDAQKVYHLNVKRDLSAAYQFYCHKELVDAHSALADTRATLDILAAQVATYGKESGTIEILREFEYKQTSEFFDAERKFRWWNGELYMMFGKYARTESLKGIAKKDPGYLQWILTKDFNDDVKLMVQGVLNGKFPDPPSMSSDAVIPS
;
A
#
# COMPACT_ATOMS: atom_id res chain seq x y z
N MET A 1 -7.59 -12.16 24.48
CA MET A 1 -6.69 -13.10 23.78
C MET A 1 -5.75 -13.69 24.82
N LYS A 2 -5.50 -15.02 24.80
CA LYS A 2 -4.54 -15.65 25.72
C LYS A 2 -3.16 -15.69 25.07
N LEU A 3 -2.17 -15.09 25.71
CA LEU A 3 -0.78 -15.08 25.27
C LEU A 3 0.08 -15.98 26.13
N HIS A 4 1.03 -16.69 25.53
CA HIS A 4 2.08 -17.46 26.22
C HIS A 4 3.40 -16.70 26.31
N LYS A 5 3.61 -15.77 25.39
CA LYS A 5 4.76 -14.86 25.32
C LYS A 5 4.26 -13.43 25.08
N THR A 6 5.03 -12.46 25.46
CA THR A 6 4.73 -11.05 25.15
C THR A 6 4.63 -10.86 23.64
N LEU A 7 3.65 -10.08 23.20
CA LEU A 7 3.41 -9.71 21.80
C LEU A 7 3.53 -8.20 21.66
N VAL A 8 4.28 -7.75 20.69
CA VAL A 8 4.27 -6.35 20.23
C VAL A 8 3.56 -6.28 18.87
N VAL A 9 2.44 -5.59 18.85
CA VAL A 9 1.75 -5.23 17.60
C VAL A 9 2.27 -3.87 17.17
N LEU A 10 2.67 -3.75 15.92
CA LEU A 10 3.25 -2.51 15.38
C LEU A 10 2.62 -2.13 14.04
N ASP A 11 2.69 -0.83 13.77
CA ASP A 11 2.30 -0.21 12.52
C ASP A 11 3.21 1.00 12.27
N LEU A 12 3.56 1.25 11.01
CA LEU A 12 4.46 2.32 10.58
C LEU A 12 3.76 3.22 9.57
N GLU A 13 3.74 4.52 9.84
CA GLU A 13 3.53 5.51 8.79
C GLU A 13 4.89 5.87 8.17
N THR A 14 4.92 5.99 6.86
CA THR A 14 6.17 6.12 6.11
C THR A 14 6.04 7.13 4.97
N THR A 15 7.16 7.60 4.41
CA THR A 15 7.17 8.50 3.25
C THR A 15 6.69 7.84 1.95
N GLY A 16 6.42 6.53 1.98
CA GLY A 16 5.92 5.74 0.85
C GLY A 16 6.04 4.26 1.11
N VAL A 17 5.89 3.44 0.08
CA VAL A 17 5.75 1.97 0.19
C VAL A 17 7.01 1.19 -0.17
N TRP A 18 8.15 1.84 -0.34
CA TRP A 18 9.36 1.21 -0.83
C TRP A 18 10.35 0.99 0.31
N ILE A 19 10.48 -0.26 0.70
CA ILE A 19 11.31 -0.66 1.83
C ILE A 19 12.74 -0.12 1.70
N GLU A 20 13.32 -0.08 0.51
CA GLU A 20 14.72 0.31 0.30
C GLU A 20 14.98 1.81 0.37
N LYS A 21 13.93 2.66 0.33
CA LYS A 21 14.09 4.11 0.13
C LYS A 21 13.25 4.96 1.07
N ASP A 22 12.02 4.49 1.36
CA ASP A 22 11.09 5.26 2.17
C ASP A 22 11.48 5.21 3.65
N LYS A 23 11.13 6.25 4.36
CA LYS A 23 11.51 6.48 5.74
C LYS A 23 10.29 6.46 6.65
N VAL A 24 10.47 6.04 7.89
CA VAL A 24 9.44 6.12 8.93
C VAL A 24 9.17 7.59 9.25
N ILE A 25 7.89 7.96 9.34
CA ILE A 25 7.41 9.26 9.82
C ILE A 25 6.61 9.17 11.11
N GLU A 26 6.05 8.01 11.42
CA GLU A 26 5.47 7.70 12.73
C GLU A 26 5.58 6.19 12.98
N ILE A 27 5.84 5.80 14.22
CA ILE A 27 5.81 4.42 14.67
C ILE A 27 4.84 4.29 15.83
N GLY A 28 3.88 3.37 15.70
CA GLY A 28 2.96 2.96 16.76
C GLY A 28 3.21 1.52 17.16
N MET A 29 3.33 1.26 18.48
CA MET A 29 3.47 -0.08 19.02
C MET A 29 2.62 -0.27 20.27
N ILE A 30 1.99 -1.43 20.39
CA ILE A 30 1.30 -1.88 21.60
C ILE A 30 1.93 -3.19 22.05
N LYS A 31 2.47 -3.20 23.25
CA LYS A 31 3.06 -4.38 23.89
C LYS A 31 2.07 -5.02 24.83
N CYS A 32 1.63 -6.21 24.51
CA CYS A 32 0.68 -7.01 25.28
C CYS A 32 1.40 -8.11 26.04
N HIS A 33 1.26 -8.13 27.36
CA HIS A 33 1.86 -9.15 28.23
C HIS A 33 0.91 -10.32 28.50
N PRO A 34 1.43 -11.52 28.82
CA PRO A 34 0.58 -12.68 29.17
C PRO A 34 -0.34 -12.46 30.37
N ASN A 35 0.00 -11.53 31.25
CA ASN A 35 -0.82 -11.16 32.41
C ASN A 35 -1.92 -10.14 32.09
N GLY A 36 -2.06 -9.73 30.82
CA GLY A 36 -3.05 -8.76 30.38
C GLY A 36 -2.64 -7.29 30.49
N LYS A 37 -1.43 -7.00 31.00
CA LYS A 37 -0.90 -5.62 30.97
C LYS A 37 -0.61 -5.20 29.53
N GLU A 38 -0.91 -3.95 29.19
CA GLU A 38 -0.55 -3.33 27.92
C GLU A 38 0.34 -2.11 28.16
N GLU A 39 1.26 -1.90 27.24
CA GLU A 39 2.12 -0.72 27.17
C GLU A 39 2.07 -0.17 25.75
N THR A 40 2.04 1.15 25.62
CA THR A 40 1.97 1.81 24.32
C THR A 40 3.23 2.63 24.07
N TYR A 41 3.74 2.56 22.87
CA TYR A 41 4.80 3.42 22.35
C TYR A 41 4.30 4.08 21.07
N ILE A 42 4.36 5.39 21.00
CA ILE A 42 4.05 6.17 19.80
C ILE A 42 5.10 7.26 19.67
N GLN A 43 5.67 7.41 18.47
CA GLN A 43 6.68 8.43 18.21
C GLN A 43 6.62 8.86 16.75
N ARG A 44 6.50 10.18 16.53
CA ARG A 44 6.77 10.78 15.23
C ARG A 44 8.26 10.85 14.98
N VAL A 45 8.64 10.76 13.73
CA VAL A 45 10.04 10.66 13.30
C VAL A 45 10.28 11.66 12.18
N ASN A 46 11.35 12.43 12.29
CA ASN A 46 11.82 13.24 11.19
C ASN A 46 12.48 12.32 10.15
N PRO A 47 11.91 12.16 8.94
CA PRO A 47 12.48 11.28 7.93
C PRO A 47 13.78 11.79 7.29
N GLY A 48 14.18 13.07 7.57
CA GLY A 48 15.31 13.70 6.91
C GLY A 48 15.12 13.98 5.42
N MET A 49 13.89 13.84 4.93
CA MET A 49 13.49 14.08 3.54
C MET A 49 12.06 14.60 3.48
N PRO A 50 11.63 15.29 2.40
CA PRO A 50 10.27 15.75 2.26
C PRO A 50 9.25 14.59 2.23
N ILE A 51 8.12 14.77 2.90
CA ILE A 51 6.99 13.84 2.83
C ILE A 51 6.21 14.13 1.54
N PRO A 52 6.02 13.14 0.66
CA PRO A 52 5.22 13.33 -0.55
C PRO A 52 3.80 13.80 -0.22
N PRO A 53 3.22 14.76 -0.98
CA PRO A 53 1.88 15.28 -0.71
C PRO A 53 0.80 14.19 -0.60
N VAL A 54 0.86 13.17 -1.46
CA VAL A 54 -0.07 12.03 -1.41
C VAL A 54 0.02 11.25 -0.10
N VAL A 55 1.20 11.15 0.50
CA VAL A 55 1.38 10.52 1.81
C VAL A 55 0.76 11.39 2.89
N SER A 56 1.00 12.71 2.84
CA SER A 56 0.37 13.64 3.77
C SER A 56 -1.17 13.63 3.70
N GLU A 57 -1.73 13.39 2.52
CA GLU A 57 -3.19 13.23 2.34
C GLU A 57 -3.73 11.95 2.99
N ILE A 58 -2.97 10.86 2.92
CA ILE A 58 -3.36 9.55 3.47
C ILE A 58 -3.17 9.52 4.99
N THR A 59 -1.99 9.94 5.47
CA THR A 59 -1.58 9.80 6.87
C THR A 59 -2.01 11.00 7.74
N GLY A 60 -2.27 12.15 7.09
CA GLY A 60 -2.49 13.43 7.79
C GLY A 60 -1.20 14.07 8.29
N ILE A 61 -0.04 13.41 8.15
CA ILE A 61 1.26 13.90 8.65
C ILE A 61 1.97 14.72 7.55
N LYS A 62 2.41 15.92 7.91
CA LYS A 62 3.09 16.86 7.02
C LYS A 62 4.52 17.12 7.50
N ASP A 63 5.37 17.67 6.63
CA ASP A 63 6.75 18.06 7.00
C ASP A 63 6.82 18.93 8.26
N VAL A 64 5.86 19.84 8.45
CA VAL A 64 5.81 20.71 9.63
C VAL A 64 5.59 19.94 10.93
N ASP A 65 4.94 18.78 10.86
CA ASP A 65 4.60 17.96 12.03
C ASP A 65 5.77 17.09 12.51
N VAL A 66 6.78 16.90 11.67
CA VAL A 66 7.93 16.02 11.94
C VAL A 66 9.28 16.73 11.90
N LYS A 67 9.35 17.99 11.48
CA LYS A 67 10.62 18.73 11.32
C LYS A 67 11.45 18.85 12.60
N ASP A 68 10.79 18.96 13.75
CA ASP A 68 11.39 19.12 15.07
C ASP A 68 11.43 17.79 15.85
N GLU A 69 10.94 16.69 15.25
CA GLU A 69 10.95 15.36 15.84
C GLU A 69 12.34 14.69 15.71
N PRO A 70 12.65 13.68 16.52
CA PRO A 70 13.92 12.98 16.44
C PRO A 70 14.08 12.27 15.09
N LEU A 71 15.32 12.19 14.61
CA LEU A 71 15.67 11.30 13.51
C LEU A 71 15.60 9.83 13.97
N PHE A 72 15.34 8.91 13.06
CA PHE A 72 15.13 7.49 13.39
C PHE A 72 16.30 6.91 14.23
N PHE A 73 17.55 7.19 13.89
CA PHE A 73 18.71 6.65 14.60
C PHE A 73 18.76 7.08 16.09
N GLN A 74 18.14 8.20 16.45
CA GLN A 74 18.10 8.70 17.83
C GLN A 74 17.14 7.91 18.72
N ILE A 75 16.12 7.30 18.13
CA ILE A 75 15.09 6.52 18.83
C ILE A 75 15.27 5.01 18.66
N ALA A 76 16.12 4.59 17.73
CA ALA A 76 16.29 3.19 17.32
C ALA A 76 16.58 2.24 18.50
N ALA A 77 17.44 2.65 19.44
CA ALA A 77 17.74 1.84 20.64
C ALA A 77 16.50 1.69 21.54
N GLY A 78 15.71 2.75 21.75
CA GLY A 78 14.47 2.72 22.53
C GLY A 78 13.39 1.83 21.88
N ILE A 79 13.32 1.81 20.56
CA ILE A 79 12.42 0.91 19.81
C ILE A 79 12.79 -0.54 20.10
N LEU A 80 14.07 -0.90 19.99
CA LEU A 80 14.53 -2.27 20.29
C LEU A 80 14.32 -2.64 21.76
N GLU A 81 14.55 -1.73 22.68
CA GLU A 81 14.29 -1.94 24.12
C GLU A 81 12.79 -2.17 24.35
N PHE A 82 11.93 -1.37 23.72
CA PHE A 82 10.48 -1.57 23.82
C PHE A 82 10.06 -2.90 23.23
N ILE A 83 10.57 -3.32 22.09
CA ILE A 83 10.28 -4.63 21.50
C ILE A 83 10.78 -5.76 22.43
N GLY A 84 12.00 -5.63 22.95
CA GLY A 84 12.62 -6.67 23.81
C GLY A 84 12.72 -8.01 23.09
N ASP A 85 12.28 -9.10 23.71
CA ASP A 85 12.23 -10.45 23.17
C ASP A 85 10.83 -10.88 22.68
N ALA A 86 9.87 -9.95 22.66
CA ALA A 86 8.47 -10.22 22.31
C ALA A 86 8.32 -10.80 20.90
N ASP A 87 7.26 -11.57 20.69
CA ASP A 87 6.77 -11.89 19.35
C ASP A 87 6.21 -10.62 18.69
N LEU A 88 6.12 -10.60 17.36
CA LEU A 88 5.67 -9.44 16.61
C LEU A 88 4.33 -9.69 15.93
N GLY A 89 3.53 -8.65 15.76
CA GLY A 89 2.27 -8.73 15.03
C GLY A 89 1.92 -7.41 14.37
N GLY A 90 0.96 -7.47 13.43
CA GLY A 90 0.45 -6.29 12.71
C GLY A 90 -0.43 -6.68 11.54
N TYR A 91 -0.70 -5.72 10.66
CA TYR A 91 -1.47 -5.92 9.44
C TYR A 91 -0.57 -5.72 8.21
N ASN A 92 -0.31 -6.77 7.43
CA ASN A 92 0.70 -6.79 6.36
C ASN A 92 2.15 -6.62 6.86
N VAL A 93 2.36 -6.85 8.12
CA VAL A 93 3.59 -6.58 8.85
C VAL A 93 4.78 -7.40 8.36
N GLU A 94 4.54 -8.65 7.93
CA GLU A 94 5.58 -9.53 7.38
C GLU A 94 6.20 -8.97 6.10
N ARG A 95 5.41 -8.27 5.28
CA ARG A 95 5.83 -7.81 3.95
C ARG A 95 6.27 -6.36 3.91
N PHE A 96 5.88 -5.56 4.90
CA PHE A 96 6.14 -4.13 4.88
C PHE A 96 6.82 -3.64 6.15
N ASP A 97 6.11 -3.60 7.28
CA ASP A 97 6.59 -2.89 8.48
C ASP A 97 7.87 -3.51 9.05
N ILE A 98 7.91 -4.83 9.23
CA ILE A 98 9.11 -5.50 9.78
C ILE A 98 10.32 -5.33 8.86
N PRO A 99 10.25 -5.56 7.54
CA PRO A 99 11.38 -5.31 6.64
C PRO A 99 11.84 -3.86 6.63
N LEU A 100 10.92 -2.88 6.65
CA LEU A 100 11.28 -1.47 6.65
C LEU A 100 11.92 -1.07 7.98
N LEU A 101 11.34 -1.49 9.12
CA LEU A 101 11.89 -1.28 10.45
C LEU A 101 13.30 -1.90 10.59
N ALA A 102 13.48 -3.12 10.10
CA ALA A 102 14.77 -3.81 10.14
C ALA A 102 15.84 -3.04 9.35
N ARG A 103 15.48 -2.48 8.17
CA ARG A 103 16.40 -1.66 7.39
C ARG A 103 16.74 -0.34 8.10
N GLU A 104 15.75 0.38 8.65
CA GLU A 104 15.99 1.62 9.40
C GLU A 104 16.90 1.38 10.62
N LEU A 105 16.68 0.27 11.34
CA LEU A 105 17.54 -0.15 12.44
C LEU A 105 18.96 -0.46 11.96
N GLN A 106 19.11 -1.16 10.83
CA GLN A 106 20.41 -1.46 10.25
C GLN A 106 21.17 -0.20 9.84
N GLU A 107 20.49 0.78 9.27
CA GLU A 107 21.09 2.10 8.95
C GLU A 107 21.51 2.85 10.21
N ALA A 108 20.83 2.63 11.34
CA ALA A 108 21.20 3.15 12.65
C ALA A 108 22.31 2.32 13.35
N GLY A 109 22.87 1.30 12.69
CA GLY A 109 23.92 0.42 13.24
C GLY A 109 23.40 -0.63 14.23
N LEU A 110 22.10 -0.91 14.23
CA LEU A 110 21.43 -1.86 15.10
C LEU A 110 20.79 -2.98 14.25
N ALA A 111 20.36 -4.06 14.91
CA ALA A 111 19.72 -5.17 14.22
C ALA A 111 18.45 -5.63 14.96
N LEU A 112 17.36 -5.82 14.22
CA LEU A 112 16.17 -6.51 14.72
C LEU A 112 16.40 -8.01 14.60
N ASP A 113 16.67 -8.67 15.74
CA ASP A 113 16.78 -10.12 15.75
C ASP A 113 15.40 -10.76 15.68
N LEU A 114 15.15 -11.52 14.62
CA LEU A 114 13.91 -12.24 14.38
C LEU A 114 14.01 -13.74 14.75
N ASN A 115 15.19 -14.22 15.17
CA ASN A 115 15.38 -15.63 15.52
C ASN A 115 14.54 -16.01 16.74
N GLY A 116 13.78 -17.10 16.61
CA GLY A 116 12.92 -17.62 17.69
C GLY A 116 11.70 -16.76 18.01
N ARG A 117 11.42 -15.70 17.24
CA ARG A 117 10.16 -14.93 17.32
C ARG A 117 9.11 -15.52 16.41
N GLN A 118 7.86 -15.46 16.86
CA GLN A 118 6.71 -15.68 15.99
C GLN A 118 6.25 -14.33 15.43
N ILE A 119 5.75 -14.36 14.19
CA ILE A 119 5.17 -13.19 13.54
C ILE A 119 3.71 -13.50 13.23
N TYR A 120 2.81 -12.63 13.68
CA TYR A 120 1.36 -12.77 13.54
C TYR A 120 0.84 -11.68 12.60
N ASP A 121 0.58 -12.03 11.34
CA ASP A 121 0.07 -11.10 10.33
C ASP A 121 -1.44 -11.26 10.17
N ALA A 122 -2.20 -10.28 10.65
CA ALA A 122 -3.65 -10.29 10.61
C ALA A 122 -4.20 -10.23 9.18
N GLN A 123 -3.52 -9.56 8.25
CA GLN A 123 -3.92 -9.53 6.84
C GLN A 123 -3.82 -10.91 6.20
N LYS A 124 -2.77 -11.66 6.51
CA LYS A 124 -2.56 -13.02 6.02
C LYS A 124 -3.69 -13.95 6.47
N VAL A 125 -4.04 -13.88 7.76
CA VAL A 125 -5.18 -14.64 8.31
C VAL A 125 -6.49 -14.24 7.61
N TYR A 126 -6.73 -12.94 7.45
CA TYR A 126 -7.90 -12.42 6.76
C TYR A 126 -7.97 -12.93 5.31
N HIS A 127 -6.89 -12.80 4.54
CA HIS A 127 -6.86 -13.20 3.12
C HIS A 127 -7.02 -14.71 2.90
N LEU A 128 -6.54 -15.53 3.84
CA LEU A 128 -6.67 -16.99 3.76
C LEU A 128 -8.06 -17.49 4.14
N ASN A 129 -8.79 -16.76 4.98
CA ASN A 129 -10.06 -17.21 5.53
C ASN A 129 -11.28 -16.49 4.95
N VAL A 130 -11.10 -15.27 4.42
CA VAL A 130 -12.20 -14.49 3.82
C VAL A 130 -12.10 -14.55 2.31
N LYS A 131 -13.04 -15.30 1.72
CA LYS A 131 -13.17 -15.43 0.27
C LYS A 131 -13.66 -14.12 -0.36
N ARG A 132 -13.19 -13.85 -1.57
CA ARG A 132 -13.62 -12.71 -2.41
C ARG A 132 -14.18 -13.22 -3.74
N ASP A 133 -15.04 -14.22 -3.64
CA ASP A 133 -15.76 -14.82 -4.75
C ASP A 133 -17.25 -14.38 -4.76
N LEU A 134 -17.99 -14.84 -5.74
CA LEU A 134 -19.42 -14.52 -5.91
C LEU A 134 -20.24 -14.93 -4.69
N SER A 135 -19.97 -16.09 -4.11
CA SER A 135 -20.67 -16.58 -2.92
C SER A 135 -20.45 -15.67 -1.71
N ALA A 136 -19.21 -15.22 -1.49
CA ALA A 136 -18.89 -14.28 -0.43
C ALA A 136 -19.54 -12.90 -0.66
N ALA A 137 -19.57 -12.42 -1.90
CA ALA A 137 -20.27 -11.18 -2.25
C ALA A 137 -21.78 -11.31 -2.05
N TYR A 138 -22.36 -12.46 -2.42
CA TYR A 138 -23.79 -12.72 -2.24
C TYR A 138 -24.18 -12.78 -0.77
N GLN A 139 -23.35 -13.43 0.06
CA GLN A 139 -23.54 -13.45 1.51
C GLN A 139 -23.41 -12.06 2.12
N PHE A 140 -22.42 -11.26 1.67
CA PHE A 140 -22.18 -9.93 2.20
C PHE A 140 -23.29 -8.94 1.89
N TYR A 141 -23.73 -8.86 0.61
CA TYR A 141 -24.71 -7.88 0.17
C TYR A 141 -26.16 -8.34 0.36
N CYS A 142 -26.44 -9.63 0.19
CA CYS A 142 -27.79 -10.17 0.17
C CYS A 142 -28.13 -10.96 1.43
N HIS A 143 -27.15 -11.26 2.30
CA HIS A 143 -27.28 -12.09 3.50
C HIS A 143 -27.88 -13.48 3.22
N LYS A 144 -27.54 -14.06 2.05
CA LYS A 144 -28.02 -15.34 1.57
C LYS A 144 -26.85 -16.24 1.16
N GLU A 145 -27.07 -17.56 1.25
CA GLU A 145 -26.14 -18.54 0.69
C GLU A 145 -26.44 -18.75 -0.80
N LEU A 146 -25.38 -18.87 -1.60
CA LEU A 146 -25.48 -19.21 -3.02
C LEU A 146 -25.59 -20.72 -3.15
N VAL A 147 -26.80 -21.19 -3.41
CA VAL A 147 -27.10 -22.62 -3.73
C VAL A 147 -26.81 -22.83 -5.21
N ASP A 148 -26.27 -24.01 -5.57
CA ASP A 148 -25.93 -24.39 -6.95
C ASP A 148 -24.87 -23.43 -7.60
N ALA A 149 -23.88 -22.98 -6.81
CA ALA A 149 -22.72 -22.24 -7.34
C ALA A 149 -22.11 -23.03 -8.53
N HIS A 150 -21.61 -22.26 -9.53
CA HIS A 150 -21.11 -22.74 -10.82
C HIS A 150 -22.21 -23.20 -11.83
N SER A 151 -23.46 -22.90 -11.52
CA SER A 151 -24.54 -22.89 -12.52
C SER A 151 -24.66 -21.47 -13.09
N ALA A 152 -24.56 -21.31 -14.42
CA ALA A 152 -24.60 -19.99 -15.06
C ALA A 152 -25.85 -19.19 -14.67
N LEU A 153 -27.02 -19.87 -14.57
CA LEU A 153 -28.27 -19.20 -14.19
C LEU A 153 -28.29 -18.80 -12.72
N ALA A 154 -27.80 -19.66 -11.80
CA ALA A 154 -27.72 -19.33 -10.37
C ALA A 154 -26.75 -18.21 -10.13
N ASP A 155 -25.57 -18.23 -10.76
CA ASP A 155 -24.55 -17.20 -10.64
C ASP A 155 -25.01 -15.86 -11.24
N THR A 156 -25.72 -15.89 -12.37
CA THR A 156 -26.34 -14.69 -12.98
C THR A 156 -27.42 -14.10 -12.07
N ARG A 157 -28.26 -14.93 -11.44
CA ARG A 157 -29.28 -14.47 -10.49
C ARG A 157 -28.64 -13.84 -9.26
N ALA A 158 -27.65 -14.49 -8.67
CA ALA A 158 -26.92 -13.96 -7.54
C ALA A 158 -26.24 -12.61 -7.88
N THR A 159 -25.65 -12.52 -9.07
CA THR A 159 -25.04 -11.27 -9.56
C THR A 159 -26.06 -10.15 -9.68
N LEU A 160 -27.26 -10.44 -10.22
CA LEU A 160 -28.34 -9.46 -10.32
C LEU A 160 -28.81 -8.98 -8.94
N ASP A 161 -28.98 -9.90 -7.98
CA ASP A 161 -29.36 -9.57 -6.61
C ASP A 161 -28.29 -8.74 -5.91
N ILE A 162 -27.01 -9.04 -6.14
CA ILE A 162 -25.87 -8.24 -5.64
C ILE A 162 -25.93 -6.83 -6.20
N LEU A 163 -26.09 -6.66 -7.51
CA LEU A 163 -26.19 -5.34 -8.14
C LEU A 163 -27.35 -4.53 -7.54
N ALA A 164 -28.53 -5.17 -7.34
CA ALA A 164 -29.66 -4.51 -6.70
C ALA A 164 -29.35 -4.07 -5.26
N ALA A 165 -28.69 -4.92 -4.48
CA ALA A 165 -28.28 -4.61 -3.12
C ALA A 165 -27.21 -3.51 -3.07
N GLN A 166 -26.29 -3.49 -4.03
CA GLN A 166 -25.28 -2.42 -4.16
C GLN A 166 -25.93 -1.08 -4.51
N VAL A 167 -26.92 -1.06 -5.42
CA VAL A 167 -27.71 0.15 -5.70
C VAL A 167 -28.44 0.62 -4.45
N ALA A 168 -29.04 -0.28 -3.67
CA ALA A 168 -29.70 0.07 -2.41
C ALA A 168 -28.72 0.64 -1.37
N THR A 169 -27.49 0.11 -1.31
CA THR A 169 -26.46 0.52 -0.36
C THR A 169 -25.80 1.85 -0.75
N TYR A 170 -25.48 2.01 -2.03
CA TYR A 170 -24.63 3.12 -2.51
C TYR A 170 -25.38 4.14 -3.37
N GLY A 171 -26.61 3.82 -3.79
CA GLY A 171 -27.37 4.61 -4.78
C GLY A 171 -27.87 5.97 -4.28
N LYS A 172 -27.66 6.29 -3.00
CA LYS A 172 -28.11 7.57 -2.39
C LYS A 172 -29.58 7.85 -2.77
N GLU A 173 -29.88 9.10 -3.14
CA GLU A 173 -31.23 9.53 -3.54
C GLU A 173 -31.65 9.06 -4.95
N SER A 174 -30.69 8.76 -5.84
CA SER A 174 -31.01 8.42 -7.23
C SER A 174 -31.59 6.99 -7.38
N GLY A 175 -31.11 6.04 -6.57
CA GLY A 175 -31.52 4.64 -6.59
C GLY A 175 -31.35 3.95 -7.94
N THR A 176 -30.52 4.48 -8.85
CA THR A 176 -30.31 3.97 -10.20
C THR A 176 -29.02 3.22 -10.33
N ILE A 177 -28.95 2.25 -11.27
CA ILE A 177 -27.78 1.40 -11.47
C ILE A 177 -26.56 2.18 -11.99
N GLU A 178 -26.78 3.32 -12.63
CA GLU A 178 -25.74 4.17 -13.16
C GLU A 178 -24.73 4.61 -12.09
N ILE A 179 -25.16 4.73 -10.84
CA ILE A 179 -24.30 5.07 -9.72
C ILE A 179 -23.12 4.07 -9.55
N LEU A 180 -23.35 2.80 -9.90
CA LEU A 180 -22.32 1.78 -9.79
C LEU A 180 -21.18 1.97 -10.77
N ARG A 181 -21.37 2.77 -11.83
CA ARG A 181 -20.32 3.14 -12.79
C ARG A 181 -19.33 4.16 -12.24
N GLU A 182 -19.70 4.85 -11.16
CA GLU A 182 -18.82 5.79 -10.46
C GLU A 182 -17.79 5.05 -9.58
N PHE A 183 -18.04 3.76 -9.28
CA PHE A 183 -17.08 2.91 -8.59
C PHE A 183 -16.04 2.39 -9.57
N GLU A 184 -15.11 3.23 -9.91
CA GLU A 184 -13.88 2.81 -10.56
C GLU A 184 -12.82 2.50 -9.49
N TYR A 185 -12.00 1.47 -9.75
CA TYR A 185 -10.73 1.41 -9.04
C TYR A 185 -10.06 2.76 -9.28
N LYS A 186 -9.92 3.58 -8.24
CA LYS A 186 -9.16 4.83 -8.37
C LYS A 186 -7.91 4.44 -9.14
N GLN A 187 -7.77 4.91 -10.36
CA GLN A 187 -6.46 5.05 -10.96
C GLN A 187 -5.77 5.97 -9.97
N THR A 188 -5.02 5.37 -9.06
CA THR A 188 -4.19 6.15 -8.19
C THR A 188 -3.34 6.94 -9.17
N SER A 189 -3.31 8.25 -9.03
CA SER A 189 -2.50 9.18 -9.83
C SER A 189 -1.01 8.79 -9.88
N GLU A 190 -0.66 7.73 -9.20
CA GLU A 190 0.63 7.06 -9.13
C GLU A 190 0.99 6.25 -10.37
N PHE A 191 0.02 5.73 -11.15
CA PHE A 191 0.31 4.90 -12.31
C PHE A 191 -0.02 5.65 -13.60
N PHE A 192 0.89 5.55 -14.57
CA PHE A 192 0.68 6.12 -15.91
C PHE A 192 -0.31 5.29 -16.72
N ASP A 193 -0.31 3.97 -16.53
CA ASP A 193 -1.07 3.02 -17.33
C ASP A 193 -2.00 2.14 -16.47
N ALA A 194 -3.09 1.68 -17.07
CA ALA A 194 -4.10 0.82 -16.44
C ALA A 194 -3.54 -0.53 -15.96
N GLU A 195 -2.48 -1.03 -16.61
CA GLU A 195 -1.81 -2.28 -16.24
C GLU A 195 -0.81 -2.12 -15.09
N ARG A 196 -0.66 -0.90 -14.58
CA ARG A 196 0.24 -0.55 -13.47
C ARG A 196 1.71 -0.92 -13.74
N LYS A 197 2.13 -0.82 -14.99
CA LYS A 197 3.49 -1.11 -15.43
C LYS A 197 4.44 0.07 -15.23
N PHE A 198 3.90 1.29 -15.17
CA PHE A 198 4.66 2.53 -14.95
C PHE A 198 4.04 3.34 -13.82
N ARG A 199 4.87 3.71 -12.84
CA ARG A 199 4.46 4.42 -11.64
C ARG A 199 5.18 5.75 -11.49
N TRP A 200 4.41 6.80 -11.17
CA TRP A 200 4.93 8.08 -10.76
C TRP A 200 5.53 8.03 -9.36
N TRP A 201 6.73 8.59 -9.21
CA TRP A 201 7.37 8.77 -7.93
C TRP A 201 8.27 10.00 -7.93
N ASN A 202 8.08 10.92 -6.97
CA ASN A 202 8.80 12.18 -6.87
C ASN A 202 8.86 12.96 -8.19
N GLY A 203 7.73 13.00 -8.92
CA GLY A 203 7.63 13.70 -10.21
C GLY A 203 8.34 12.99 -11.38
N GLU A 204 8.91 11.82 -11.18
CA GLU A 204 9.52 10.99 -12.22
C GLU A 204 8.75 9.67 -12.40
N LEU A 205 8.80 9.13 -13.62
CA LEU A 205 8.11 7.90 -13.96
C LEU A 205 9.07 6.70 -13.88
N TYR A 206 8.69 5.66 -13.15
CA TYR A 206 9.46 4.44 -12.93
C TYR A 206 8.76 3.24 -13.55
N MET A 207 9.53 2.31 -14.08
CA MET A 207 9.03 1.00 -14.51
C MET A 207 8.81 0.08 -13.30
N MET A 208 7.73 -0.69 -13.33
CA MET A 208 7.39 -1.66 -12.29
C MET A 208 7.80 -3.08 -12.64
N PHE A 209 8.47 -3.29 -13.77
CA PHE A 209 8.86 -4.58 -14.32
C PHE A 209 10.26 -4.53 -14.96
N GLY A 210 10.84 -5.70 -15.17
CA GLY A 210 12.08 -5.88 -15.94
C GLY A 210 13.35 -5.42 -15.22
N LYS A 211 14.42 -5.24 -15.99
CA LYS A 211 15.78 -4.96 -15.50
C LYS A 211 15.90 -3.71 -14.62
N TYR A 212 15.11 -2.70 -14.93
CA TYR A 212 15.11 -1.41 -14.22
C TYR A 212 13.91 -1.21 -13.31
N ALA A 213 13.20 -2.30 -12.98
CA ALA A 213 12.04 -2.22 -12.12
C ALA A 213 12.37 -1.50 -10.80
N ARG A 214 11.71 -0.36 -10.56
CA ARG A 214 11.78 0.40 -9.32
C ARG A 214 13.17 0.97 -8.95
N THR A 215 14.18 0.82 -9.80
CA THR A 215 15.57 1.21 -9.48
C THR A 215 16.04 2.42 -10.26
N GLU A 216 15.47 2.68 -11.43
CA GLU A 216 15.88 3.79 -12.29
C GLU A 216 14.66 4.45 -12.91
N SER A 217 14.62 5.78 -12.94
CA SER A 217 13.55 6.52 -13.61
C SER A 217 13.64 6.36 -15.14
N LEU A 218 12.52 6.50 -15.83
CA LEU A 218 12.49 6.50 -17.31
C LEU A 218 13.46 7.51 -17.92
N LYS A 219 13.63 8.66 -17.27
CA LYS A 219 14.59 9.69 -17.65
C LYS A 219 16.04 9.21 -17.49
N GLY A 220 16.31 8.47 -16.42
CA GLY A 220 17.60 7.83 -16.19
C GLY A 220 17.88 6.72 -17.20
N ILE A 221 16.89 5.85 -17.48
CA ILE A 221 16.99 4.78 -18.46
C ILE A 221 17.22 5.34 -19.87
N ALA A 222 16.51 6.40 -20.25
CA ALA A 222 16.70 7.05 -21.56
C ALA A 222 18.13 7.54 -21.81
N LYS A 223 18.82 7.97 -20.74
CA LYS A 223 20.23 8.41 -20.82
C LYS A 223 21.21 7.23 -20.78
N LYS A 224 20.93 6.22 -19.96
CA LYS A 224 21.86 5.13 -19.63
C LYS A 224 21.75 3.94 -20.57
N ASP A 225 20.54 3.60 -20.98
CA ASP A 225 20.24 2.41 -21.80
C ASP A 225 19.00 2.65 -22.68
N PRO A 226 19.08 3.55 -23.69
CA PRO A 226 17.95 3.83 -24.58
C PRO A 226 17.50 2.59 -25.38
N GLY A 227 18.40 1.63 -25.59
CA GLY A 227 18.08 0.36 -26.26
C GLY A 227 17.04 -0.48 -25.51
N TYR A 228 17.02 -0.38 -24.17
CA TYR A 228 16.00 -1.04 -23.38
C TYR A 228 14.61 -0.45 -23.60
N LEU A 229 14.51 0.87 -23.76
CA LEU A 229 13.25 1.54 -24.11
C LEU A 229 12.80 1.20 -25.53
N GLN A 230 13.74 1.11 -26.49
CA GLN A 230 13.44 0.66 -27.86
C GLN A 230 12.88 -0.78 -27.85
N TRP A 231 13.42 -1.66 -26.99
CA TRP A 231 12.91 -3.01 -26.83
C TRP A 231 11.44 -3.01 -26.38
N ILE A 232 11.01 -2.11 -25.49
CA ILE A 232 9.60 -1.99 -25.07
C ILE A 232 8.69 -1.73 -26.28
N LEU A 233 9.11 -0.88 -27.24
CA LEU A 233 8.33 -0.58 -28.43
C LEU A 233 8.10 -1.81 -29.34
N THR A 234 8.96 -2.83 -29.22
CA THR A 234 8.84 -4.09 -30.00
C THR A 234 7.96 -5.15 -29.34
N LYS A 235 7.52 -4.90 -28.10
CA LYS A 235 6.74 -5.84 -27.29
C LYS A 235 5.27 -5.49 -27.28
N ASP A 236 4.48 -6.41 -26.76
CA ASP A 236 3.03 -6.24 -26.61
C ASP A 236 2.72 -5.39 -25.39
N PHE A 237 2.78 -4.06 -25.61
CA PHE A 237 2.37 -3.04 -24.67
C PHE A 237 1.26 -2.20 -25.31
N ASN A 238 0.40 -1.63 -24.48
CA ASN A 238 -0.67 -0.74 -24.92
C ASN A 238 -0.12 0.48 -25.67
N ASP A 239 -0.91 1.03 -26.57
CA ASP A 239 -0.51 2.14 -27.44
C ASP A 239 -0.08 3.36 -26.63
N ASP A 240 -0.76 3.68 -25.52
CA ASP A 240 -0.40 4.79 -24.60
C ASP A 240 1.03 4.63 -24.05
N VAL A 241 1.40 3.41 -23.65
CA VAL A 241 2.75 3.09 -23.17
C VAL A 241 3.77 3.26 -24.29
N LYS A 242 3.47 2.77 -25.49
CA LYS A 242 4.36 2.91 -26.66
C LYS A 242 4.56 4.38 -27.06
N LEU A 243 3.47 5.17 -27.08
CA LEU A 243 3.53 6.60 -27.35
C LEU A 243 4.36 7.35 -26.31
N MET A 244 4.16 7.03 -25.03
CA MET A 244 4.95 7.61 -23.93
C MET A 244 6.42 7.27 -24.08
N VAL A 245 6.78 6.00 -24.27
CA VAL A 245 8.18 5.54 -24.43
C VAL A 245 8.83 6.18 -25.66
N GLN A 246 8.11 6.28 -26.76
CA GLN A 246 8.58 6.98 -27.96
C GLN A 246 8.84 8.46 -27.69
N GLY A 247 7.96 9.11 -26.92
CA GLY A 247 8.15 10.48 -26.45
C GLY A 247 9.42 10.63 -25.64
N VAL A 248 9.65 9.75 -24.69
CA VAL A 248 10.84 9.71 -23.81
C VAL A 248 12.12 9.56 -24.61
N LEU A 249 12.14 8.68 -25.60
CA LEU A 249 13.28 8.50 -26.52
C LEU A 249 13.57 9.75 -27.34
N ASN A 250 12.54 10.55 -27.62
CA ASN A 250 12.65 11.84 -28.33
C ASN A 250 12.88 13.03 -27.37
N GLY A 251 13.16 12.78 -26.08
CA GLY A 251 13.41 13.81 -25.08
C GLY A 251 12.16 14.50 -24.53
N LYS A 252 10.96 13.99 -24.84
CA LYS A 252 9.67 14.47 -24.32
C LYS A 252 9.24 13.56 -23.17
N PHE A 253 9.39 14.05 -21.95
CA PHE A 253 8.97 13.32 -20.76
C PHE A 253 7.52 13.69 -20.41
N PRO A 254 6.70 12.71 -20.04
CA PRO A 254 5.35 13.01 -19.58
C PRO A 254 5.41 13.81 -18.27
N ASP A 255 4.46 14.71 -18.10
CA ASP A 255 4.29 15.42 -16.83
C ASP A 255 3.55 14.55 -15.83
N PRO A 256 3.90 14.63 -14.53
CA PRO A 256 3.12 13.96 -13.50
C PRO A 256 1.68 14.51 -13.53
N PRO A 257 0.67 13.67 -13.23
CA PRO A 257 -0.70 14.12 -13.17
C PRO A 257 -0.80 15.29 -12.20
N SER A 258 -1.40 16.39 -12.65
CA SER A 258 -1.71 17.52 -11.77
C SER A 258 -2.61 17.01 -10.66
N MET A 259 -2.23 17.23 -9.40
CA MET A 259 -3.09 16.94 -8.26
C MET A 259 -4.35 17.81 -8.40
N SER A 260 -5.45 17.21 -8.83
CA SER A 260 -6.74 17.88 -8.78
C SER A 260 -7.13 18.00 -7.30
N SER A 261 -7.38 19.23 -6.87
CA SER A 261 -7.80 19.62 -5.52
C SER A 261 -9.22 19.15 -5.14
N ASP A 262 -9.82 18.25 -5.91
CA ASP A 262 -11.22 17.82 -5.76
C ASP A 262 -11.34 16.33 -5.47
N ALA A 263 -10.80 15.90 -4.32
CA ALA A 263 -11.17 14.62 -3.73
C ALA A 263 -11.79 14.88 -2.36
N VAL A 264 -13.03 15.33 -2.35
CA VAL A 264 -13.89 15.27 -1.16
C VAL A 264 -14.12 13.79 -0.86
N ILE A 265 -13.51 13.32 0.21
CA ILE A 265 -13.83 12.00 0.79
C ILE A 265 -15.20 12.17 1.47
N PRO A 266 -16.24 11.39 1.12
CA PRO A 266 -17.44 11.35 1.90
C PRO A 266 -17.13 10.66 3.23
N SER A 267 -17.44 11.38 4.31
CA SER A 267 -17.40 10.90 5.70
C SER A 267 -18.33 9.71 5.94
#